data_3a179b60e239bad9a237daa2141a0eac
#
_entry.id   3a179b60e239bad9a237daa2141a0eac
#
_cell.length_a   1.000
_cell.length_b   1.000
_cell.length_c   1.000
_cell.angle_alpha   90.00
_cell.angle_beta   90.00
_cell.angle_gamma   90.00
#
_symmetry.space_group_name_H-M   'P 1'
#
loop_
_entity.id
_entity.type
_entity.pdbx_description
1 polymer ?
#
loop_
_entity_poly.entity_id
_entity_poly.type
_entity_poly.pdbx_seq_one_letter_code
_entity_poly.pdbx_strand_id
1 'polypeptide(L)'
;FFFQAEDGIRDTSVTGVQTCALPISSSTSERMDREAAKGRQSGRTQEIQRLIGRSLRCAVNLDILGEKTIKIDCDVISADGGTRTASIIGGYVSLVRAVNHYKTQFNITKGIITNQVAAISVGVVKGTPCIDLDYIEDSSAEVDCNVVMANDGQFIEFQSTGEEAKFSKKTILDFIELVEGSMPDIFAIQNQAIEE
;
A
#
# COMPACT_ATOMS: atom_id res chain seq x y z
N PHE A 1 10.28 -0.44 9.60
CA PHE A 1 10.15 0.42 8.43
C PHE A 1 10.56 1.85 8.74
N PHE A 2 11.52 2.42 8.00
CA PHE A 2 11.90 3.81 8.10
C PHE A 2 11.38 4.55 6.87
N PHE A 3 10.58 5.61 7.04
CA PHE A 3 10.44 6.66 6.07
C PHE A 3 11.54 7.67 6.27
N GLN A 4 12.44 7.74 5.32
CA GLN A 4 13.26 8.90 5.13
C GLN A 4 12.54 9.75 4.07
N ALA A 5 11.95 10.86 4.47
CA ALA A 5 11.49 11.84 3.53
C ALA A 5 12.75 12.51 2.96
N GLU A 6 13.15 12.10 1.78
CA GLU A 6 14.09 12.87 0.97
C GLU A 6 13.29 13.93 0.22
N ASP A 7 13.01 15.02 0.91
CA ASP A 7 12.81 16.34 0.33
C ASP A 7 12.85 17.34 1.49
N GLY A 8 14.02 17.88 1.77
CA GLY A 8 14.30 19.24 2.22
C GLY A 8 13.66 19.80 3.49
N ILE A 9 12.87 19.04 4.25
CA ILE A 9 12.33 19.45 5.54
C ILE A 9 13.03 18.65 6.62
N ARG A 10 14.10 19.19 7.16
CA ARG A 10 14.66 18.73 8.43
C ARG A 10 13.72 19.16 9.54
N ASP A 11 12.71 18.35 9.78
CA ASP A 11 12.04 18.35 11.06
C ASP A 11 12.70 17.26 11.92
N THR A 12 13.18 17.62 13.10
CA THR A 12 13.91 16.73 14.00
C THR A 12 13.03 15.76 14.76
N SER A 13 11.72 15.75 14.48
CA SER A 13 10.75 14.78 14.96
C SER A 13 10.36 13.84 13.82
N VAL A 14 11.09 12.74 13.66
CA VAL A 14 10.74 11.73 12.65
C VAL A 14 9.68 10.79 13.21
N THR A 15 8.44 11.17 13.13
CA THR A 15 7.31 10.25 13.19
C THR A 15 7.14 9.66 11.79
N GLY A 16 7.53 8.42 11.61
CA GLY A 16 7.51 7.80 10.28
C GLY A 16 7.07 6.35 10.31
N VAL A 17 6.26 5.98 9.32
CA VAL A 17 6.06 4.59 8.92
C VAL A 17 7.05 4.30 7.80
N GLN A 18 7.92 3.30 7.99
CA GLN A 18 8.88 2.90 6.96
C GLN A 18 8.45 1.54 6.39
N THR A 19 8.31 1.45 5.08
CA THR A 19 7.98 0.21 4.38
C THR A 19 9.10 -0.24 3.46
N CYS A 20 9.45 -1.52 3.52
CA CYS A 20 10.34 -2.19 2.60
C CYS A 20 9.56 -3.36 1.99
N ALA A 21 9.12 -3.25 0.75
CA ALA A 21 8.49 -4.35 0.05
C ALA A 21 9.55 -5.12 -0.74
N LEU A 22 9.54 -6.43 -0.57
CA LEU A 22 10.42 -7.32 -1.31
C LEU A 22 9.57 -8.26 -2.15
N PRO A 23 9.81 -8.37 -3.45
CA PRO A 23 9.26 -9.48 -4.21
C PRO A 23 9.89 -10.77 -3.71
N ILE A 24 9.08 -11.76 -3.34
CA ILE A 24 9.52 -13.09 -2.96
C ILE A 24 8.79 -14.15 -3.75
N SER A 25 9.51 -14.91 -4.25
CA SER A 25 9.92 -16.30 -4.28
C SER A 25 8.94 -17.36 -4.77
N SER A 26 7.65 -17.16 -5.00
CA SER A 26 6.88 -18.10 -5.82
C SER A 26 6.89 -17.73 -7.30
N SER A 27 7.16 -16.46 -7.60
CA SER A 27 7.41 -15.96 -8.96
C SER A 27 8.90 -15.94 -9.34
N THR A 28 9.81 -16.17 -8.39
CA THR A 28 11.26 -16.28 -8.63
C THR A 28 11.79 -17.55 -8.01
N SER A 29 12.71 -18.24 -8.71
CA SER A 29 13.33 -19.49 -8.24
C SER A 29 14.20 -19.32 -7.00
N GLU A 30 14.54 -18.10 -6.61
CA GLU A 30 15.40 -17.79 -5.47
C GLU A 30 14.90 -16.55 -4.71
N ARG A 31 15.05 -16.57 -3.39
CA ARG A 31 14.77 -15.39 -2.54
C ARG A 31 15.79 -14.30 -2.81
N MET A 32 15.31 -13.11 -3.21
CA MET A 32 16.19 -11.96 -3.41
C MET A 32 16.67 -11.40 -2.08
N ASP A 33 17.96 -11.08 -2.00
CA ASP A 33 18.50 -10.34 -0.86
C ASP A 33 17.91 -8.93 -0.75
N ARG A 34 17.66 -8.50 0.48
CA ARG A 34 17.15 -7.14 0.75
C ARG A 34 18.11 -6.09 0.23
N GLU A 35 17.71 -5.29 -0.76
CA GLU A 35 18.53 -4.19 -1.29
C GLU A 35 18.91 -3.19 -0.20
N ALA A 36 18.01 -2.94 0.75
CA ALA A 36 18.26 -2.07 1.90
C ALA A 36 19.42 -2.55 2.78
N ALA A 37 19.68 -3.86 2.84
CA ALA A 37 20.81 -4.42 3.57
C ALA A 37 22.16 -4.19 2.83
N LYS A 38 22.13 -3.95 1.51
CA LYS A 38 23.30 -3.69 0.68
C LYS A 38 23.64 -2.20 0.52
N GLY A 39 22.87 -1.29 1.19
CA GLY A 39 23.14 0.14 1.20
C GLY A 39 22.79 0.89 -0.09
N ARG A 40 22.21 0.24 -1.10
CA ARG A 40 21.70 0.85 -2.33
C ARG A 40 20.29 0.32 -2.60
N GLN A 41 19.33 1.23 -2.72
CA GLN A 41 17.96 0.90 -3.11
C GLN A 41 17.77 1.23 -4.59
N SER A 42 17.12 0.32 -5.34
CA SER A 42 16.69 0.61 -6.70
C SER A 42 15.57 1.67 -6.72
N GLY A 43 15.39 2.34 -7.85
CA GLY A 43 14.28 3.28 -8.03
C GLY A 43 12.91 2.62 -7.77
N ARG A 44 12.75 1.35 -8.17
CA ARG A 44 11.53 0.56 -7.93
C ARG A 44 11.28 0.35 -6.42
N THR A 45 12.30 -0.02 -5.66
CA THR A 45 12.17 -0.20 -4.20
C THR A 45 11.77 1.09 -3.52
N GLN A 46 12.36 2.22 -3.92
CA GLN A 46 12.02 3.54 -3.39
C GLN A 46 10.59 3.95 -3.73
N GLU A 47 10.14 3.71 -4.96
CA GLU A 47 8.77 3.97 -5.40
C GLU A 47 7.77 3.18 -4.55
N ILE A 48 7.97 1.86 -4.39
CA ILE A 48 7.09 1.00 -3.60
C ILE A 48 7.05 1.44 -2.14
N GLN A 49 8.19 1.76 -1.54
CA GLN A 49 8.25 2.29 -0.19
C GLN A 49 7.45 3.59 -0.03
N ARG A 50 7.59 4.50 -0.98
CA ARG A 50 6.87 5.79 -0.96
C ARG A 50 5.36 5.60 -1.09
N LEU A 51 4.92 4.71 -1.98
CA LEU A 51 3.52 4.38 -2.18
C LEU A 51 2.90 3.81 -0.89
N ILE A 52 3.46 2.71 -0.36
CA ILE A 52 2.94 2.07 0.85
C ILE A 52 2.92 3.06 2.01
N GLY A 53 3.97 3.81 2.18
CA GLY A 53 4.06 4.70 3.29
C GLY A 53 3.18 5.91 3.23
N ARG A 54 2.99 6.48 2.08
CA ARG A 54 2.04 7.57 1.89
C ARG A 54 0.64 7.08 2.24
N SER A 55 0.28 5.89 1.75
CA SER A 55 -0.99 5.25 2.03
C SER A 55 -1.22 5.04 3.52
N LEU A 56 -0.28 4.43 4.22
CA LEU A 56 -0.41 4.13 5.64
C LEU A 56 -0.37 5.39 6.54
N ARG A 57 0.33 6.46 6.12
CA ARG A 57 0.28 7.74 6.84
C ARG A 57 -1.10 8.38 6.83
N CYS A 58 -1.88 8.20 5.77
CA CYS A 58 -3.25 8.71 5.70
C CYS A 58 -4.19 8.02 6.70
N ALA A 59 -3.81 6.86 7.22
CA ALA A 59 -4.56 6.13 8.24
C ALA A 59 -4.31 6.62 9.68
N VAL A 60 -3.30 7.48 9.90
CA VAL A 60 -2.79 7.79 11.24
C VAL A 60 -2.86 9.28 11.53
N ASN A 61 -3.37 9.63 12.70
CA ASN A 61 -3.18 10.98 13.25
C ASN A 61 -1.79 11.08 13.87
N LEU A 62 -0.86 11.70 13.14
CA LEU A 62 0.54 11.83 13.54
C LEU A 62 0.72 12.73 14.78
N ASP A 63 -0.14 13.73 14.96
CA ASP A 63 -0.09 14.63 16.14
C ASP A 63 -0.42 13.85 17.42
N ILE A 64 -1.39 12.93 17.35
CA ILE A 64 -1.77 12.09 18.48
C ILE A 64 -0.72 10.99 18.72
N LEU A 65 -0.14 10.44 17.67
CA LEU A 65 0.96 9.46 17.77
C LEU A 65 2.19 10.11 18.43
N GLY A 66 2.45 11.38 18.16
CA GLY A 66 3.56 12.16 18.72
C GLY A 66 4.93 11.65 18.23
N GLU A 67 5.97 11.85 19.02
CA GLU A 67 7.35 11.47 18.69
C GLU A 67 7.57 9.95 18.80
N LYS A 68 6.80 9.17 18.07
CA LYS A 68 6.90 7.70 18.02
C LYS A 68 7.11 7.23 16.60
N THR A 69 7.86 6.15 16.46
CA THR A 69 8.10 5.52 15.17
C THR A 69 7.48 4.13 15.15
N ILE A 70 6.59 3.88 14.20
CA ILE A 70 6.08 2.53 13.89
C ILE A 70 6.84 2.04 12.67
N LYS A 71 7.46 0.86 12.79
CA LYS A 71 8.16 0.19 11.70
C LYS A 71 7.29 -0.95 11.21
N ILE A 72 6.98 -0.97 9.90
CA ILE A 72 6.20 -2.04 9.26
C ILE A 72 7.09 -2.71 8.21
N ASP A 73 7.26 -4.00 8.28
CA ASP A 73 8.04 -4.80 7.33
C ASP A 73 7.08 -5.65 6.48
N CYS A 74 7.08 -5.43 5.16
CA CYS A 74 6.25 -6.20 4.24
C CYS A 74 7.11 -7.26 3.56
N ASP A 75 6.94 -8.51 3.96
CA ASP A 75 7.61 -9.66 3.36
C ASP A 75 6.59 -10.45 2.53
N VAL A 76 6.77 -10.46 1.21
CA VAL A 76 5.87 -11.17 0.29
C VAL A 76 6.29 -12.63 0.23
N ILE A 77 5.52 -13.53 0.82
CA ILE A 77 5.83 -14.97 0.90
C ILE A 77 5.41 -15.68 -0.39
N SER A 78 4.26 -15.29 -0.94
CA SER A 78 3.72 -15.82 -2.19
C SER A 78 3.13 -14.67 -2.97
N ALA A 79 3.43 -14.58 -4.24
CA ALA A 79 2.95 -13.51 -5.11
C ALA A 79 2.53 -14.05 -6.47
N ASP A 80 1.50 -13.43 -7.01
CA ASP A 80 1.14 -13.49 -8.41
C ASP A 80 1.20 -12.05 -8.94
N GLY A 81 0.10 -11.31 -9.11
CA GLY A 81 0.11 -9.87 -9.32
C GLY A 81 -0.05 -9.07 -8.02
N GLY A 82 -0.17 -7.74 -8.09
CA GLY A 82 -0.66 -6.88 -7.02
C GLY A 82 0.15 -6.83 -5.71
N THR A 83 1.46 -7.11 -5.71
CA THR A 83 2.26 -7.14 -4.47
C THR A 83 2.32 -5.80 -3.74
N ARG A 84 2.24 -4.68 -4.46
CA ARG A 84 2.22 -3.32 -3.90
C ARG A 84 0.94 -3.08 -3.11
N THR A 85 -0.19 -3.44 -3.70
CA THR A 85 -1.53 -3.28 -3.10
C THR A 85 -1.72 -4.23 -1.92
N ALA A 86 -1.31 -5.49 -2.05
CA ALA A 86 -1.30 -6.48 -0.97
C ALA A 86 -0.45 -6.00 0.23
N SER A 87 0.70 -5.36 -0.03
CA SER A 87 1.55 -4.78 1.02
C SER A 87 0.86 -3.64 1.77
N ILE A 88 0.04 -2.83 1.09
CA ILE A 88 -0.75 -1.78 1.74
C ILE A 88 -1.85 -2.40 2.61
N ILE A 89 -2.56 -3.42 2.11
CA ILE A 89 -3.63 -4.11 2.82
C ILE A 89 -3.11 -4.76 4.11
N GLY A 90 -2.07 -5.58 4.00
CA GLY A 90 -1.47 -6.26 5.15
C GLY A 90 -0.71 -5.30 6.08
N GLY A 91 -0.07 -4.27 5.50
CA GLY A 91 0.58 -3.20 6.26
C GLY A 91 -0.39 -2.42 7.13
N TYR A 92 -1.60 -2.16 6.64
CA TYR A 92 -2.66 -1.52 7.43
C TYR A 92 -3.10 -2.38 8.61
N VAL A 93 -3.36 -3.66 8.41
CA VAL A 93 -3.71 -4.60 9.49
C VAL A 93 -2.64 -4.61 10.58
N SER A 94 -1.37 -4.73 10.17
CA SER A 94 -0.22 -4.72 11.09
C SER A 94 -0.10 -3.38 11.84
N LEU A 95 -0.35 -2.26 11.16
CA LEU A 95 -0.36 -0.92 11.74
C LEU A 95 -1.41 -0.80 12.85
N VAL A 96 -2.65 -1.23 12.57
CA VAL A 96 -3.75 -1.17 13.55
C VAL A 96 -3.46 -2.04 14.77
N ARG A 97 -2.96 -3.27 14.56
CA ARG A 97 -2.59 -4.17 15.67
C ARG A 97 -1.47 -3.57 16.54
N ALA A 98 -0.44 -2.98 15.92
CA ALA A 98 0.64 -2.29 16.62
C ALA A 98 0.13 -1.08 17.44
N VAL A 99 -0.75 -0.29 16.85
CA VAL A 99 -1.38 0.87 17.53
C VAL A 99 -2.26 0.42 18.67
N ASN A 100 -3.06 -0.64 18.51
CA ASN A 100 -3.91 -1.17 19.57
C ASN A 100 -3.07 -1.72 20.74
N HIS A 101 -1.99 -2.43 20.45
CA HIS A 101 -1.05 -2.89 21.49
C HIS A 101 -0.43 -1.69 22.24
N TYR A 102 0.05 -0.69 21.51
CA TYR A 102 0.60 0.54 22.10
C TYR A 102 -0.41 1.28 22.97
N LYS A 103 -1.65 1.45 22.50
CA LYS A 103 -2.73 2.08 23.27
C LYS A 103 -2.99 1.36 24.58
N THR A 104 -3.05 0.03 24.54
CA THR A 104 -3.26 -0.80 25.75
C THR A 104 -2.10 -0.65 26.72
N GLN A 105 -0.85 -0.74 26.24
CA GLN A 105 0.34 -0.67 27.08
C GLN A 105 0.49 0.69 27.81
N PHE A 106 0.09 1.78 27.18
CA PHE A 106 0.25 3.14 27.70
C PHE A 106 -1.05 3.84 28.11
N ASN A 107 -2.17 3.09 28.18
CA ASN A 107 -3.51 3.61 28.54
C ASN A 107 -3.94 4.84 27.71
N ILE A 108 -3.67 4.81 26.39
CA ILE A 108 -4.02 5.90 25.49
C ILE A 108 -5.44 5.73 25.00
N THR A 109 -6.30 6.69 25.31
CA THR A 109 -7.74 6.70 24.91
C THR A 109 -7.98 7.41 23.57
N LYS A 110 -7.02 8.21 23.11
CA LYS A 110 -7.16 8.98 21.87
C LYS A 110 -7.12 8.09 20.63
N GLY A 111 -7.89 8.44 19.60
CA GLY A 111 -7.90 7.76 18.31
C GLY A 111 -6.64 8.08 17.51
N ILE A 112 -5.70 7.15 17.44
CA ILE A 112 -4.48 7.27 16.62
C ILE A 112 -4.81 6.90 15.18
N ILE A 113 -5.60 5.85 14.96
CA ILE A 113 -6.09 5.50 13.63
C ILE A 113 -7.31 6.37 13.30
N THR A 114 -7.29 7.02 12.15
CA THR A 114 -8.34 7.93 11.68
C THR A 114 -9.17 7.33 10.56
N ASN A 115 -8.53 6.58 9.66
CA ASN A 115 -9.18 6.01 8.49
C ASN A 115 -8.72 4.57 8.30
N GLN A 116 -9.59 3.74 7.74
CA GLN A 116 -9.19 2.47 7.16
C GLN A 116 -8.69 2.72 5.74
N VAL A 117 -7.61 2.04 5.33
CA VAL A 117 -6.97 2.23 4.03
C VAL A 117 -6.75 0.88 3.38
N ALA A 118 -7.16 0.77 2.12
CA ALA A 118 -6.90 -0.40 1.28
C ALA A 118 -6.46 0.01 -0.12
N ALA A 119 -5.96 -0.95 -0.87
CA ALA A 119 -5.48 -0.74 -2.24
C ALA A 119 -5.83 -1.94 -3.12
N ILE A 120 -6.00 -1.68 -4.41
CA ILE A 120 -6.22 -2.72 -5.41
C ILE A 120 -5.61 -2.31 -6.75
N SER A 121 -5.21 -3.29 -7.55
CA SER A 121 -4.78 -3.07 -8.93
C SER A 121 -5.98 -3.13 -9.86
N VAL A 122 -5.97 -2.28 -10.88
CA VAL A 122 -6.92 -2.31 -12.00
C VAL A 122 -6.15 -2.06 -13.29
N GLY A 123 -6.62 -2.57 -14.40
CA GLY A 123 -5.97 -2.35 -15.67
C GLY A 123 -6.87 -2.64 -16.86
N VAL A 124 -6.33 -2.41 -18.05
CA VAL A 124 -6.98 -2.83 -19.30
C VAL A 124 -6.22 -4.01 -19.88
N VAL A 125 -6.90 -5.14 -19.97
CA VAL A 125 -6.36 -6.37 -20.54
C VAL A 125 -7.19 -6.76 -21.76
N LYS A 126 -6.57 -6.78 -22.94
CA LYS A 126 -7.25 -7.08 -24.22
C LYS A 126 -8.49 -6.19 -24.46
N GLY A 127 -8.33 -4.89 -24.16
CA GLY A 127 -9.39 -3.89 -24.31
C GLY A 127 -10.48 -3.93 -23.25
N THR A 128 -10.38 -4.77 -22.22
CA THR A 128 -11.39 -4.93 -21.16
C THR A 128 -10.83 -4.42 -19.83
N PRO A 129 -11.53 -3.52 -19.09
CA PRO A 129 -11.15 -3.16 -17.74
C PRO A 129 -11.27 -4.37 -16.80
N CYS A 130 -10.20 -4.68 -16.10
CA CYS A 130 -10.07 -5.77 -15.13
C CYS A 130 -9.61 -5.24 -13.78
N ILE A 131 -9.93 -5.96 -12.71
CA ILE A 131 -9.56 -5.63 -11.33
C ILE A 131 -8.79 -6.79 -10.71
N ASP A 132 -7.87 -6.49 -9.79
CA ASP A 132 -7.03 -7.47 -9.09
C ASP A 132 -6.24 -8.34 -10.08
N LEU A 133 -5.42 -7.67 -10.91
CA LEU A 133 -4.69 -8.30 -11.99
C LEU A 133 -3.72 -9.37 -11.47
N ASP A 134 -3.79 -10.56 -12.05
CA ASP A 134 -2.75 -11.57 -11.87
C ASP A 134 -1.46 -11.19 -12.62
N TYR A 135 -0.38 -11.97 -12.47
CA TYR A 135 0.91 -11.65 -13.09
C TYR A 135 0.85 -11.66 -14.63
N ILE A 136 0.03 -12.55 -15.21
CA ILE A 136 -0.10 -12.67 -16.67
C ILE A 136 -0.86 -11.46 -17.23
N GLU A 137 -1.91 -11.06 -16.53
CA GLU A 137 -2.71 -9.88 -16.85
C GLU A 137 -1.91 -8.59 -16.67
N ASP A 138 -1.25 -8.42 -15.51
CA ASP A 138 -0.40 -7.26 -15.19
C ASP A 138 0.73 -7.07 -16.22
N SER A 139 1.42 -8.17 -16.58
CA SER A 139 2.53 -8.14 -17.54
C SER A 139 2.12 -7.84 -18.98
N SER A 140 0.85 -8.03 -19.33
CA SER A 140 0.27 -7.82 -20.66
C SER A 140 -0.74 -6.68 -20.71
N ALA A 141 -0.92 -5.95 -19.60
CA ALA A 141 -1.88 -4.87 -19.51
C ALA A 141 -1.51 -3.71 -20.43
N GLU A 142 -2.48 -3.22 -21.19
CA GLU A 142 -2.35 -2.00 -22.00
C GLU A 142 -2.26 -0.76 -21.11
N VAL A 143 -2.93 -0.81 -19.98
CA VAL A 143 -2.93 0.21 -18.92
C VAL A 143 -2.86 -0.48 -17.58
N ASP A 144 -1.86 -0.12 -16.77
CA ASP A 144 -1.73 -0.54 -15.36
C ASP A 144 -2.12 0.62 -14.44
N CYS A 145 -2.85 0.31 -13.38
CA CYS A 145 -3.26 1.30 -12.40
C CYS A 145 -3.31 0.69 -10.99
N ASN A 146 -2.70 1.39 -10.04
CA ASN A 146 -2.80 1.08 -8.63
C ASN A 146 -3.63 2.16 -7.92
N VAL A 147 -4.67 1.75 -7.23
CA VAL A 147 -5.59 2.66 -6.54
C VAL A 147 -5.57 2.40 -5.05
N VAL A 148 -5.41 3.47 -4.27
CA VAL A 148 -5.49 3.46 -2.81
C VAL A 148 -6.66 4.31 -2.36
N MET A 149 -7.50 3.76 -1.51
CA MET A 149 -8.73 4.39 -1.07
C MET A 149 -8.92 4.26 0.43
N ALA A 150 -9.52 5.28 1.04
CA ALA A 150 -9.97 5.25 2.42
C ALA A 150 -11.42 4.77 2.52
N ASN A 151 -11.81 4.30 3.71
CA ASN A 151 -13.15 3.77 3.95
C ASN A 151 -14.29 4.82 3.91
N ASP A 152 -13.93 6.10 3.84
CA ASP A 152 -14.86 7.21 3.61
C ASP A 152 -15.13 7.49 2.11
N GLY A 153 -14.56 6.66 1.22
CA GLY A 153 -14.69 6.81 -0.23
C GLY A 153 -13.71 7.79 -0.86
N GLN A 154 -12.79 8.35 -0.08
CA GLN A 154 -11.79 9.28 -0.63
C GLN A 154 -10.59 8.53 -1.20
N PHE A 155 -10.10 8.97 -2.35
CA PHE A 155 -8.89 8.43 -2.95
C PHE A 155 -7.65 9.04 -2.29
N ILE A 156 -6.71 8.17 -1.93
CA ILE A 156 -5.40 8.55 -1.37
C ILE A 156 -4.38 8.63 -2.50
N GLU A 157 -4.43 7.66 -3.41
CA GLU A 157 -3.56 7.62 -4.58
C GLU A 157 -4.28 6.95 -5.75
N PHE A 158 -4.07 7.49 -6.93
CA PHE A 158 -4.53 6.93 -8.20
C PHE A 158 -3.36 7.02 -9.18
N GLN A 159 -2.61 5.93 -9.31
CA GLN A 159 -1.43 5.88 -10.15
C GLN A 159 -1.72 5.01 -11.37
N SER A 160 -1.87 5.63 -12.54
CA SER A 160 -2.16 4.95 -13.79
C SER A 160 -1.11 5.22 -14.84
N THR A 161 -0.66 4.18 -15.52
CA THR A 161 0.33 4.23 -16.58
C THR A 161 -0.18 3.50 -17.80
N GLY A 162 -0.10 4.14 -18.97
CA GLY A 162 -0.30 3.47 -20.25
C GLY A 162 1.02 2.85 -20.69
N GLU A 163 1.15 1.54 -20.61
CA GLU A 163 2.39 0.84 -20.96
C GLU A 163 2.58 0.79 -22.47
N GLU A 164 1.54 0.41 -23.22
CA GLU A 164 1.58 0.31 -24.68
C GLU A 164 0.62 1.28 -25.39
N ALA A 165 -0.36 1.84 -24.67
CA ALA A 165 -1.41 2.66 -25.24
C ALA A 165 -1.77 3.87 -24.37
N LYS A 166 -2.35 4.90 -25.01
CA LYS A 166 -3.00 6.01 -24.32
C LYS A 166 -4.38 5.56 -23.88
N PHE A 167 -4.80 5.97 -22.70
CA PHE A 167 -6.13 5.67 -22.17
C PHE A 167 -7.02 6.91 -22.09
N SER A 168 -8.33 6.68 -22.15
CA SER A 168 -9.34 7.73 -22.19
C SER A 168 -9.83 8.11 -20.79
N LYS A 169 -10.54 9.27 -20.70
CA LYS A 169 -11.29 9.61 -19.49
C LYS A 169 -12.30 8.52 -19.10
N LYS A 170 -12.92 7.86 -20.09
CA LYS A 170 -13.87 6.78 -19.83
C LYS A 170 -13.20 5.63 -19.10
N THR A 171 -12.00 5.23 -19.51
CA THR A 171 -11.20 4.20 -18.86
C THR A 171 -10.96 4.51 -17.37
N ILE A 172 -10.67 5.77 -17.03
CA ILE A 172 -10.50 6.19 -15.63
C ILE A 172 -11.81 6.03 -14.84
N LEU A 173 -12.95 6.39 -15.43
CA LEU A 173 -14.25 6.25 -14.78
C LEU A 173 -14.62 4.77 -14.59
N ASP A 174 -14.36 3.92 -15.57
CA ASP A 174 -14.56 2.48 -15.49
C ASP A 174 -13.70 1.88 -14.35
N PHE A 175 -12.44 2.33 -14.18
CA PHE A 175 -11.58 1.92 -13.07
C PHE A 175 -12.13 2.35 -11.71
N ILE A 176 -12.61 3.58 -11.60
CA ILE A 176 -13.20 4.10 -10.36
C ILE A 176 -14.40 3.24 -9.95
N GLU A 177 -15.29 2.93 -10.88
CA GLU A 177 -16.49 2.11 -10.62
C GLU A 177 -16.10 0.70 -10.14
N LEU A 178 -15.12 0.04 -10.77
CA LEU A 178 -14.62 -1.26 -10.36
C LEU A 178 -14.02 -1.23 -8.95
N VAL A 179 -13.22 -0.22 -8.65
CA VAL A 179 -12.57 -0.05 -7.35
C VAL A 179 -13.60 0.19 -6.26
N GLU A 180 -14.52 1.13 -6.46
CA GLU A 180 -15.58 1.45 -5.49
C GLU A 180 -16.45 0.22 -5.18
N GLY A 181 -16.72 -0.62 -6.19
CA GLY A 181 -17.48 -1.85 -6.03
C GLY A 181 -16.76 -2.93 -5.20
N SER A 182 -15.43 -2.95 -5.21
CA SER A 182 -14.63 -4.02 -4.59
C SER A 182 -14.02 -3.65 -3.24
N MET A 183 -13.82 -2.37 -2.95
CA MET A 183 -13.21 -1.91 -1.69
C MET A 183 -13.95 -2.36 -0.42
N PRO A 184 -15.29 -2.41 -0.37
CA PRO A 184 -16.00 -2.86 0.83
C PRO A 184 -15.61 -4.27 1.28
N ASP A 185 -15.39 -5.19 0.35
CA ASP A 185 -14.99 -6.57 0.66
C ASP A 185 -13.58 -6.61 1.24
N ILE A 186 -12.65 -5.83 0.69
CA ILE A 186 -11.29 -5.73 1.21
C ILE A 186 -11.30 -5.15 2.62
N PHE A 187 -12.07 -4.09 2.87
CA PHE A 187 -12.23 -3.52 4.21
C PHE A 187 -12.81 -4.52 5.20
N ALA A 188 -13.78 -5.34 4.78
CA ALA A 188 -14.36 -6.37 5.62
C ALA A 188 -13.32 -7.44 6.02
N ILE A 189 -12.51 -7.90 5.07
CA ILE A 189 -11.43 -8.87 5.32
C ILE A 189 -10.36 -8.28 6.26
N GLN A 190 -9.98 -7.02 6.08
CA GLN A 190 -9.05 -6.35 7.00
C GLN A 190 -9.60 -6.30 8.43
N ASN A 191 -10.89 -5.96 8.61
CA ASN A 191 -11.53 -5.91 9.92
C ASN A 191 -11.52 -7.28 10.60
N GLN A 192 -11.86 -8.34 9.86
CA GLN A 192 -11.77 -9.71 10.37
C GLN A 192 -10.35 -10.05 10.83
N ALA A 193 -9.32 -9.74 10.02
CA ALA A 193 -7.93 -10.01 10.35
C ALA A 193 -7.40 -9.16 11.53
N ILE A 194 -8.01 -8.03 11.84
CA ILE A 194 -7.64 -7.18 13.00
C ILE A 194 -8.21 -7.77 14.30
N GLU A 195 -9.38 -8.41 14.24
CA GLU A 195 -10.07 -8.99 15.40
C GLU A 195 -9.48 -10.34 15.85
N GLU A 196 -8.81 -11.07 14.95
CA GLU A 196 -8.06 -12.31 15.26
C GLU A 196 -6.77 -12.03 16.06
#